data_7e4d79a61c972741c71f803f7648bb98
#
_entry.id   7e4d79a61c972741c71f803f7648bb98
#
_cell.length_a   1.000
_cell.length_b   1.000
_cell.length_c   1.000
_cell.angle_alpha   90.00
_cell.angle_beta   90.00
_cell.angle_gamma   90.00
#
_symmetry.space_group_name_H-M   'P 1'
#
loop_
_entity.id
_entity.type
_entity.pdbx_description
1 polymer ?
#
loop_
_entity_poly.entity_id
_entity_poly.type
_entity_poly.pdbx_seq_one_letter_code
_entity_poly.pdbx_strand_id
1 'polypeptide(L)'
;MMSQDDKPLRWMLDTLTSPPVGKDARIEAGFLFRLLQRGESLRMPDSRPMPVIGRRVHELRIDDAERSVSWRIGYGIDDDAILVVDWFEKKTPTTPATVIARCRRRLREYDHGQEETS
;
A
#
# COMPACT_ATOMS: atom_id res chain seq x y z
N MET A 1 -11.11 -16.18 8.51
CA MET A 1 -12.33 -15.56 7.94
C MET A 1 -12.39 -14.11 8.37
N MET A 2 -12.70 -13.21 7.47
CA MET A 2 -12.86 -11.78 7.78
C MET A 2 -14.17 -11.54 8.50
N SER A 3 -14.15 -10.69 9.53
CA SER A 3 -15.37 -10.24 10.18
C SER A 3 -16.06 -9.17 9.32
N GLN A 4 -17.32 -8.84 9.65
CA GLN A 4 -18.05 -7.79 8.92
C GLN A 4 -17.42 -6.41 9.09
N ASP A 5 -16.65 -6.20 10.18
CA ASP A 5 -16.00 -4.93 10.48
C ASP A 5 -14.62 -4.82 9.82
N ASP A 6 -14.12 -5.89 9.25
CA ASP A 6 -12.81 -5.85 8.59
C ASP A 6 -12.91 -5.07 7.29
N LYS A 7 -11.89 -4.23 7.05
CA LYS A 7 -11.84 -3.41 5.84
C LYS A 7 -11.37 -4.22 4.65
N PRO A 8 -12.03 -4.12 3.50
CA PRO A 8 -11.52 -4.77 2.29
C PRO A 8 -10.29 -4.06 1.76
N LEU A 9 -9.48 -4.78 0.99
CA LEU A 9 -8.40 -4.18 0.22
C LEU A 9 -8.96 -3.68 -1.10
N ARG A 10 -8.56 -2.46 -1.50
CA ARG A 10 -8.87 -1.88 -2.80
C ARG A 10 -7.55 -1.68 -3.55
N TRP A 11 -7.40 -2.41 -4.63
CA TRP A 11 -6.15 -2.46 -5.40
C TRP A 11 -6.20 -1.42 -6.52
N MET A 12 -5.25 -0.48 -6.51
CA MET A 12 -5.25 0.65 -7.44
C MET A 12 -4.17 0.57 -8.52
N LEU A 13 -3.42 -0.53 -8.56
CA LEU A 13 -2.38 -0.68 -9.55
C LEU A 13 -2.98 -0.94 -10.94
N ASP A 14 -2.39 -0.30 -11.95
CA ASP A 14 -2.89 -0.38 -13.33
C ASP A 14 -2.56 -1.70 -14.01
N THR A 15 -1.61 -2.46 -13.49
CA THR A 15 -1.15 -3.67 -14.14
C THR A 15 -1.84 -4.90 -13.56
N LEU A 16 -2.10 -5.87 -14.41
CA LEU A 16 -2.62 -7.17 -14.01
C LEU A 16 -1.51 -8.08 -13.50
N THR A 17 -0.26 -7.69 -13.70
CA THR A 17 0.88 -8.49 -13.27
C THR A 17 1.32 -8.04 -11.89
N SER A 18 1.42 -9.00 -10.98
CA SER A 18 2.00 -8.75 -9.67
C SER A 18 3.49 -8.44 -9.81
N PRO A 19 4.06 -7.57 -8.96
CA PRO A 19 5.51 -7.44 -8.90
C PRO A 19 6.17 -8.80 -8.67
N PRO A 20 7.42 -8.99 -9.14
CA PRO A 20 8.12 -10.27 -8.96
C PRO A 20 8.63 -10.42 -7.51
N VAL A 21 7.73 -10.49 -6.57
CA VAL A 21 8.02 -10.56 -5.14
C VAL A 21 8.25 -12.01 -4.74
N GLY A 22 9.27 -12.26 -3.93
CA GLY A 22 9.56 -13.58 -3.42
C GLY A 22 8.45 -14.09 -2.49
N LYS A 23 8.42 -15.41 -2.29
CA LYS A 23 7.34 -16.06 -1.53
C LYS A 23 7.22 -15.54 -0.11
N ASP A 24 8.34 -15.47 0.62
CA ASP A 24 8.31 -15.05 2.03
C ASP A 24 7.92 -13.57 2.16
N ALA A 25 8.42 -12.73 1.26
CA ALA A 25 8.06 -11.31 1.24
C ALA A 25 6.57 -11.14 0.94
N ARG A 26 6.02 -11.95 0.06
CA ARG A 26 4.60 -11.93 -0.28
C ARG A 26 3.74 -12.34 0.93
N ILE A 27 4.17 -13.35 1.67
CA ILE A 27 3.49 -13.80 2.87
C ILE A 27 3.52 -12.70 3.93
N GLU A 28 4.67 -12.05 4.12
CA GLU A 28 4.82 -10.95 5.07
C GLU A 28 3.89 -9.79 4.72
N ALA A 29 3.85 -9.40 3.44
CA ALA A 29 2.97 -8.33 2.99
C ALA A 29 1.51 -8.67 3.28
N GLY A 30 1.10 -9.89 2.97
CA GLY A 30 -0.26 -10.36 3.24
C GLY A 30 -0.61 -10.31 4.72
N PHE A 31 0.31 -10.72 5.57
CA PHE A 31 0.14 -10.66 7.03
C PHE A 31 -0.06 -9.23 7.51
N LEU A 32 0.77 -8.30 7.03
CA LEU A 32 0.67 -6.89 7.44
C LEU A 32 -0.63 -6.26 6.94
N PHE A 33 -1.04 -6.55 5.71
CA PHE A 33 -2.34 -6.08 5.20
C PHE A 33 -3.49 -6.63 6.03
N ARG A 34 -3.39 -7.88 6.46
CA ARG A 34 -4.44 -8.48 7.29
C ARG A 34 -4.59 -7.74 8.61
N LEU A 35 -3.48 -7.35 9.23
CA LEU A 35 -3.52 -6.54 10.44
C LEU A 35 -4.21 -5.20 10.20
N LEU A 36 -3.88 -4.54 9.10
CA LEU A 36 -4.51 -3.27 8.72
C LEU A 36 -6.02 -3.42 8.50
N GLN A 37 -6.42 -4.50 7.83
CA GLN A 37 -7.85 -4.77 7.59
C GLN A 37 -8.63 -4.95 8.89
N ARG A 38 -7.96 -5.48 9.92
CA ARG A 38 -8.56 -5.66 11.24
C ARG A 38 -8.58 -4.38 12.08
N GLY A 39 -8.07 -3.28 11.54
CA GLY A 39 -8.05 -2.00 12.24
C GLY A 39 -6.81 -1.75 13.09
N GLU A 40 -5.80 -2.61 13.00
CA GLU A 40 -4.56 -2.41 13.75
C GLU A 40 -3.68 -1.38 13.06
N SER A 41 -2.94 -0.61 13.86
CA SER A 41 -1.98 0.36 13.37
C SER A 41 -0.60 -0.26 13.27
N LEU A 42 0.10 0.03 12.20
CA LEU A 42 1.48 -0.40 12.01
C LEU A 42 2.42 0.77 12.21
N ARG A 43 3.65 0.46 12.64
CA ARG A 43 4.70 1.45 12.87
C ARG A 43 6.05 0.90 12.41
N MET A 44 7.09 1.73 12.46
CA MET A 44 8.44 1.28 12.13
C MET A 44 8.83 0.04 12.96
N PRO A 45 9.55 -0.93 12.37
CA PRO A 45 10.15 -0.88 11.03
C PRO A 45 9.21 -1.26 9.88
N ASP A 46 7.99 -1.70 10.15
CA ASP A 46 7.09 -2.26 9.15
C ASP A 46 6.42 -1.20 8.29
N SER A 47 6.15 -0.03 8.85
CA SER A 47 5.39 1.02 8.18
C SER A 47 5.80 2.39 8.66
N ARG A 48 5.67 3.39 7.79
CA ARG A 48 5.86 4.79 8.14
C ARG A 48 4.88 5.68 7.38
N PRO A 49 4.50 6.85 7.96
CA PRO A 49 3.68 7.81 7.23
C PRO A 49 4.40 8.37 6.01
N MET A 50 3.62 8.71 4.97
CA MET A 50 4.11 9.34 3.74
C MET A 50 3.33 10.62 3.46
N PRO A 51 3.52 11.67 4.28
CA PRO A 51 2.74 12.91 4.13
C PRO A 51 2.96 13.61 2.80
N VAL A 52 4.10 13.37 2.15
CA VAL A 52 4.37 13.92 0.82
C VAL A 52 3.36 13.42 -0.22
N ILE A 53 2.75 12.27 -0.01
CA ILE A 53 1.71 11.73 -0.88
C ILE A 53 0.34 12.16 -0.39
N GLY A 54 0.08 12.04 0.91
CA GLY A 54 -1.19 12.42 1.50
C GLY A 54 -1.27 12.07 2.97
N ARG A 55 -2.22 12.68 3.68
CA ARG A 55 -2.37 12.50 5.14
C ARG A 55 -2.65 11.05 5.54
N ARG A 56 -3.44 10.36 4.74
CA ARG A 56 -3.87 8.99 5.04
C ARG A 56 -2.93 7.93 4.47
N VAL A 57 -1.83 8.37 3.86
CA VAL A 57 -0.93 7.47 3.13
C VAL A 57 0.26 7.08 3.99
N HIS A 58 0.55 5.79 3.93
CA HIS A 58 1.69 5.17 4.60
C HIS A 58 2.44 4.31 3.61
N GLU A 59 3.60 3.86 4.00
CA GLU A 59 4.45 3.00 3.20
C GLU A 59 4.78 1.75 4.00
N LEU A 60 4.41 0.57 3.50
CA LEU A 60 4.89 -0.70 4.04
C LEU A 60 6.31 -0.95 3.54
N ARG A 61 7.13 -1.53 4.40
CA ARG A 61 8.53 -1.82 4.14
C ARG A 61 8.74 -3.32 4.22
N ILE A 62 9.00 -3.94 3.07
CA ILE A 62 9.15 -5.39 2.96
C ILE A 62 10.52 -5.70 2.39
N ASP A 63 11.31 -6.48 3.13
CA ASP A 63 12.60 -6.95 2.64
C ASP A 63 12.42 -8.32 2.00
N ASP A 64 12.91 -8.46 0.78
CA ASP A 64 12.84 -9.69 0.00
C ASP A 64 14.25 -10.28 -0.11
N ALA A 65 14.61 -11.10 0.86
CA ALA A 65 15.95 -11.70 0.93
C ALA A 65 16.22 -12.62 -0.25
N GLU A 66 15.19 -13.33 -0.74
CA GLU A 66 15.31 -14.26 -1.85
C GLU A 66 15.78 -13.56 -3.12
N ARG A 67 15.32 -12.32 -3.33
CA ARG A 67 15.63 -11.55 -4.53
C ARG A 67 16.59 -10.40 -4.26
N SER A 68 17.02 -10.21 -3.03
CA SER A 68 17.87 -9.10 -2.59
C SER A 68 17.27 -7.75 -2.96
N VAL A 69 15.98 -7.60 -2.74
CA VAL A 69 15.21 -6.40 -3.08
C VAL A 69 14.51 -5.87 -1.84
N SER A 70 14.46 -4.54 -1.72
CA SER A 70 13.63 -3.88 -0.73
C SER A 70 12.37 -3.35 -1.42
N TRP A 71 11.22 -3.88 -1.03
CA TRP A 71 9.94 -3.46 -1.56
C TRP A 71 9.31 -2.40 -0.69
N ARG A 72 8.56 -1.51 -1.33
CA ARG A 72 7.74 -0.51 -0.65
C ARG A 72 6.34 -0.56 -1.24
N ILE A 73 5.35 -0.54 -0.36
CA ILE A 73 3.95 -0.58 -0.77
C ILE A 73 3.28 0.66 -0.22
N GLY A 74 2.89 1.59 -1.10
CA GLY A 74 2.11 2.75 -0.70
C GLY A 74 0.67 2.33 -0.44
N TYR A 75 0.15 2.65 0.74
CA TYR A 75 -1.23 2.32 1.07
C TYR A 75 -1.91 3.49 1.79
N GLY A 76 -3.22 3.56 1.63
CA GLY A 76 -4.05 4.53 2.32
C GLY A 76 -5.05 3.84 3.23
N ILE A 77 -5.41 4.49 4.32
CA ILE A 77 -6.41 4.00 5.24
C ILE A 77 -7.64 4.88 5.13
N ASP A 78 -8.73 4.32 4.61
CA ASP A 78 -10.03 4.95 4.58
C ASP A 78 -10.94 4.35 5.66
N ASP A 79 -12.08 4.98 5.88
CA ASP A 79 -13.03 4.51 6.89
C ASP A 79 -13.53 3.10 6.58
N ASP A 80 -13.67 2.77 5.30
CA ASP A 80 -14.28 1.52 4.84
C ASP A 80 -13.36 0.65 3.98
N ALA A 81 -12.10 1.04 3.81
CA ALA A 81 -11.18 0.27 2.95
C ALA A 81 -9.71 0.57 3.27
N ILE A 82 -8.87 -0.39 2.94
CA ILE A 82 -7.42 -0.19 2.85
C ILE A 82 -7.07 -0.11 1.37
N LEU A 83 -6.48 1.01 0.97
CA LEU A 83 -6.20 1.29 -0.45
C LEU A 83 -4.75 0.90 -0.75
N VAL A 84 -4.54 -0.05 -1.65
CA VAL A 84 -3.20 -0.41 -2.11
C VAL A 84 -2.90 0.43 -3.32
N VAL A 85 -2.08 1.47 -3.15
CA VAL A 85 -1.90 2.53 -4.13
C VAL A 85 -0.78 2.23 -5.12
N ASP A 86 0.33 1.71 -4.62
CA ASP A 86 1.46 1.37 -5.47
C ASP A 86 2.35 0.34 -4.78
N TRP A 87 3.13 -0.38 -5.57
CA TRP A 87 4.09 -1.37 -5.09
C TRP A 87 5.34 -1.23 -5.95
N PHE A 88 6.44 -0.82 -5.34
CA PHE A 88 7.65 -0.50 -6.09
C PHE A 88 8.91 -0.96 -5.37
N GLU A 89 9.98 -1.13 -6.14
CA GLU A 89 11.29 -1.49 -5.61
C GLU A 89 12.01 -0.23 -5.14
N LYS A 90 12.53 -0.28 -3.92
CA LYS A 90 13.29 0.84 -3.34
C LYS A 90 14.73 0.75 -3.80
N LYS A 91 15.17 1.72 -4.60
CA LYS A 91 16.53 1.78 -5.14
C LYS A 91 17.32 2.99 -4.64
N THR A 92 16.64 3.99 -4.10
CA THR A 92 17.25 5.22 -3.63
C THR A 92 16.76 5.57 -2.23
N PRO A 93 17.49 6.42 -1.46
CA PRO A 93 17.04 6.82 -0.13
C PRO A 93 15.70 7.55 -0.13
N THR A 94 15.39 8.28 -1.20
CA THR A 94 14.13 9.03 -1.31
C THR A 94 13.17 8.35 -2.27
N THR A 95 11.87 8.53 -2.04
CA THR A 95 10.84 8.02 -2.94
C THR A 95 10.88 8.80 -4.25
N PRO A 96 10.97 8.13 -5.42
CA PRO A 96 11.02 8.84 -6.69
C PRO A 96 9.81 9.74 -6.92
N ALA A 97 10.03 10.89 -7.55
CA ALA A 97 8.96 11.83 -7.86
C ALA A 97 7.86 11.21 -8.73
N THR A 98 8.24 10.30 -9.62
CA THR A 98 7.28 9.59 -10.48
C THR A 98 6.33 8.71 -9.67
N VAL A 99 6.84 8.07 -8.62
CA VAL A 99 6.02 7.26 -7.72
C VAL A 99 5.05 8.14 -6.94
N ILE A 100 5.54 9.25 -6.39
CA ILE A 100 4.71 10.20 -5.64
C ILE A 100 3.58 10.72 -6.54
N ALA A 101 3.90 11.13 -7.76
CA ALA A 101 2.90 11.66 -8.70
C ALA A 101 1.86 10.60 -9.05
N ARG A 102 2.30 9.36 -9.28
CA ARG A 102 1.41 8.25 -9.60
C ARG A 102 0.46 7.94 -8.44
N CYS A 103 0.97 7.91 -7.22
CA CYS A 103 0.15 7.68 -6.04
C CYS A 103 -0.88 8.78 -5.85
N ARG A 104 -0.47 10.04 -6.00
CA ARG A 104 -1.39 11.17 -5.89
C ARG A 104 -2.48 11.12 -6.94
N ARG A 105 -2.14 10.77 -8.18
CA ARG A 105 -3.11 10.63 -9.26
C ARG A 105 -4.14 9.54 -8.95
N ARG A 106 -3.67 8.37 -8.54
CA ARG A 106 -4.55 7.23 -8.22
C ARG A 106 -5.50 7.55 -7.09
N LEU A 107 -5.02 8.22 -6.06
CA LEU A 107 -5.87 8.63 -4.93
C LEU A 107 -6.91 9.65 -5.37
N ARG A 108 -6.54 10.63 -6.20
CA ARG A 108 -7.52 11.60 -6.73
C ARG A 108 -8.60 10.90 -7.55
N GLU A 109 -8.20 9.97 -8.41
CA GLU A 109 -9.16 9.22 -9.22
C GLU A 109 -10.11 8.40 -8.36
N TYR A 110 -9.59 7.75 -7.33
CA TYR A 110 -10.39 6.99 -6.39
C TYR A 110 -11.39 7.89 -5.66
N ASP A 111 -10.92 9.00 -5.11
CA ASP A 111 -11.77 9.92 -4.36
C ASP A 111 -12.85 10.52 -5.26
N HIS A 112 -12.51 10.86 -6.50
CA HIS A 112 -13.47 11.38 -7.47
C HIS A 112 -14.54 10.34 -7.80
N GLY A 113 -14.15 9.07 -7.98
CA GLY A 113 -15.09 7.98 -8.20
C GLY A 113 -16.05 7.78 -7.03
N GLN A 114 -15.56 7.93 -5.80
CA GLN A 114 -16.39 7.80 -4.60
C GLN A 114 -17.42 8.96 -4.53
N GLU A 115 -17.03 10.15 -4.91
CA GLU A 115 -17.94 11.30 -4.95
C GLU A 115 -19.06 11.09 -5.97
N GLU A 116 -18.73 10.49 -7.12
CA GLU A 116 -19.72 10.24 -8.18
C GLU A 116 -20.73 9.16 -7.78
N THR A 117 -20.35 8.24 -6.89
CA THR A 117 -21.21 7.13 -6.48
C THR A 117 -21.99 7.40 -5.21
N SER A 118 -21.70 8.48 -4.52
CA SER A 118 -22.35 8.80 -3.24
C SER A 118 -23.59 9.64 -3.38
#